data_d7ce44886df8f2261fdd48d86db5ad0b
#
_entry.id   d7ce44886df8f2261fdd48d86db5ad0b
#
_cell.length_a   1.000
_cell.length_b   1.000
_cell.length_c   1.000
_cell.angle_alpha   90.00
_cell.angle_beta   90.00
_cell.angle_gamma   90.00
#
_symmetry.space_group_name_H-M   'P 1'
#
loop_
_entity.id
_entity.type
_entity.pdbx_description
1 polymer ?
#
loop_
_entity_poly.entity_id
_entity_poly.type
_entity_poly.pdbx_seq_one_letter_code
_entity_poly.pdbx_strand_id
1 'polypeptide(L)'
;SDVYKRQIQKTKDFGYNMIRKHIKVEPARWYTYCDRLGVIVWQDMPSGDKNPEWQNRKYFEGTEFKRSAESEAIYRKEWKEIIDCLYSYPCIGTWVPFNEAWGQFKTPEIAEWTKQYDPSRLVNPASGGNHYTCGDMLDLHNYPGPEMYLYDAQRATVLGEYGGIGLVLKEHLWEPNRNWGYVQFSTSKEATDEYLKYANMLKDMIARGFSAAVYTQTTDVEIEVNGLMTYDRKVIKLDEQKLKRANTEICESLK
;
A
#
# COMPACT_ATOMS: atom_id res chain seq x y z
N SER A 1 -9.47 -3.39 -24.60
CA SER A 1 -8.92 -4.32 -23.61
C SER A 1 -9.26 -3.83 -22.22
N ASP A 2 -9.54 -4.74 -21.31
CA ASP A 2 -9.89 -4.37 -19.95
C ASP A 2 -8.64 -3.89 -19.17
N VAL A 3 -8.58 -2.59 -18.91
CA VAL A 3 -7.45 -1.92 -18.23
C VAL A 3 -7.21 -2.51 -16.84
N TYR A 4 -8.27 -2.85 -16.11
CA TYR A 4 -8.16 -3.42 -14.76
C TYR A 4 -7.54 -4.82 -14.79
N LYS A 5 -8.02 -5.68 -15.70
CA LYS A 5 -7.43 -7.02 -15.87
C LYS A 5 -5.94 -6.93 -16.20
N ARG A 6 -5.58 -6.06 -17.14
CA ARG A 6 -4.18 -5.87 -17.56
C ARG A 6 -3.30 -5.41 -16.39
N GLN A 7 -3.79 -4.46 -15.57
CA GLN A 7 -3.03 -3.95 -14.44
C GLN A 7 -2.76 -5.04 -13.39
N ILE A 8 -3.79 -5.82 -13.04
CA ILE A 8 -3.66 -6.91 -12.07
C ILE A 8 -2.78 -8.03 -12.63
N GLN A 9 -2.92 -8.37 -13.92
CA GLN A 9 -2.05 -9.35 -14.58
C GLN A 9 -0.58 -8.91 -14.54
N LYS A 10 -0.31 -7.62 -14.82
CA LYS A 10 1.05 -7.08 -14.74
C LYS A 10 1.64 -7.13 -13.33
N THR A 11 0.84 -6.90 -12.31
CA THR A 11 1.28 -7.09 -10.92
C THR A 11 1.78 -8.52 -10.68
N LYS A 12 1.05 -9.53 -11.19
CA LYS A 12 1.49 -10.93 -11.14
C LYS A 12 2.71 -11.20 -12.00
N ASP A 13 2.78 -10.62 -13.20
CA ASP A 13 3.92 -10.78 -14.10
C ASP A 13 5.22 -10.24 -13.47
N PHE A 14 5.12 -9.20 -12.63
CA PHE A 14 6.23 -8.71 -11.81
C PHE A 14 6.57 -9.60 -10.59
N GLY A 15 5.80 -10.66 -10.34
CA GLY A 15 6.05 -11.59 -9.24
C GLY A 15 5.40 -11.19 -7.91
N TYR A 16 4.58 -10.15 -7.86
CA TYR A 16 3.82 -9.79 -6.66
C TYR A 16 2.64 -10.74 -6.42
N ASN A 17 2.31 -10.94 -5.15
CA ASN A 17 1.14 -11.73 -4.72
C ASN A 17 0.03 -10.88 -4.08
N MET A 18 0.27 -9.60 -3.88
CA MET A 18 -0.61 -8.69 -3.15
C MET A 18 -0.61 -7.29 -3.78
N ILE A 19 -1.74 -6.59 -3.64
CA ILE A 19 -1.90 -5.16 -3.94
C ILE A 19 -2.52 -4.49 -2.72
N ARG A 20 -1.95 -3.38 -2.25
CA ARG A 20 -2.66 -2.45 -1.40
C ARG A 20 -3.38 -1.44 -2.27
N LYS A 21 -4.69 -1.32 -2.07
CA LYS A 21 -5.52 -0.32 -2.75
C LYS A 21 -5.52 0.96 -1.93
N HIS A 22 -4.55 1.81 -2.22
CA HIS A 22 -4.24 3.04 -1.48
C HIS A 22 -5.37 4.06 -1.62
N ILE A 23 -6.02 4.38 -0.49
CA ILE A 23 -7.07 5.41 -0.32
C ILE A 23 -8.09 5.51 -1.46
N LYS A 24 -8.43 4.39 -2.08
CA LYS A 24 -9.32 4.32 -3.24
C LYS A 24 -10.16 3.05 -3.23
N VAL A 25 -11.41 3.17 -3.68
CA VAL A 25 -12.29 2.03 -3.99
C VAL A 25 -12.38 1.88 -5.50
N GLU A 26 -12.24 0.66 -6.00
CA GLU A 26 -12.32 0.34 -7.42
C GLU A 26 -13.71 -0.21 -7.81
N PRO A 27 -14.06 -0.22 -9.10
CA PRO A 27 -15.26 -0.91 -9.56
C PRO A 27 -15.20 -2.42 -9.28
N ALA A 28 -16.35 -3.03 -9.04
CA ALA A 28 -16.53 -4.45 -8.72
C ALA A 28 -15.68 -5.41 -9.58
N ARG A 29 -15.60 -5.17 -10.88
CA ARG A 29 -14.81 -6.00 -11.80
C ARG A 29 -13.31 -6.05 -11.49
N TRP A 30 -12.75 -5.00 -10.86
CA TRP A 30 -11.35 -4.99 -10.44
C TRP A 30 -11.10 -6.07 -9.38
N TYR A 31 -11.96 -6.14 -8.36
CA TYR A 31 -11.89 -7.18 -7.31
C TYR A 31 -12.15 -8.57 -7.88
N THR A 32 -13.12 -8.70 -8.81
CA THR A 32 -13.35 -9.97 -9.53
C THR A 32 -12.10 -10.48 -10.24
N TYR A 33 -11.29 -9.59 -10.82
CA TYR A 33 -10.02 -10.00 -11.42
C TYR A 33 -8.97 -10.37 -10.37
N CYS A 34 -8.93 -9.68 -9.24
CA CYS A 34 -8.05 -10.07 -8.14
C CYS A 34 -8.39 -11.47 -7.64
N ASP A 35 -9.68 -11.79 -7.45
CA ASP A 35 -10.15 -13.14 -7.09
C ASP A 35 -9.70 -14.19 -8.11
N ARG A 36 -9.98 -13.94 -9.39
CA ARG A 36 -9.67 -14.91 -10.48
C ARG A 36 -8.18 -15.11 -10.71
N LEU A 37 -7.38 -14.09 -10.51
CA LEU A 37 -5.93 -14.14 -10.73
C LEU A 37 -5.14 -14.49 -9.46
N GLY A 38 -5.82 -14.61 -8.32
CA GLY A 38 -5.20 -14.95 -7.04
C GLY A 38 -4.27 -13.86 -6.54
N VAL A 39 -4.75 -12.62 -6.46
CA VAL A 39 -4.04 -11.48 -5.89
C VAL A 39 -4.73 -11.05 -4.60
N ILE A 40 -4.00 -11.06 -3.50
CA ILE A 40 -4.50 -10.57 -2.21
C ILE A 40 -4.63 -9.05 -2.26
N VAL A 41 -5.68 -8.51 -1.65
CA VAL A 41 -5.95 -7.08 -1.60
C VAL A 41 -5.95 -6.59 -0.15
N TRP A 42 -5.22 -5.52 0.12
CA TRP A 42 -5.42 -4.65 1.27
C TRP A 42 -6.25 -3.46 0.81
N GLN A 43 -7.43 -3.31 1.38
CA GLN A 43 -8.39 -2.27 0.99
C GLN A 43 -8.40 -1.13 1.98
N ASP A 44 -7.94 0.03 1.53
CA ASP A 44 -8.01 1.26 2.32
C ASP A 44 -9.41 1.89 2.27
N MET A 45 -9.78 2.53 3.39
CA MET A 45 -10.77 3.60 3.40
C MET A 45 -10.14 4.86 2.80
N PRO A 46 -10.81 5.59 1.89
CA PRO A 46 -10.45 6.97 1.56
C PRO A 46 -10.65 7.89 2.77
N SER A 47 -9.72 7.85 3.71
CA SER A 47 -9.88 8.33 5.09
C SER A 47 -9.66 9.83 5.29
N GLY A 48 -9.32 10.57 4.23
CA GLY A 48 -9.16 12.02 4.31
C GLY A 48 -10.42 12.73 4.80
N ASP A 49 -10.25 13.99 5.19
CA ASP A 49 -11.34 14.91 5.49
C ASP A 49 -11.15 16.18 4.64
N LYS A 50 -12.12 17.09 4.67
CA LYS A 50 -11.96 18.40 4.05
C LYS A 50 -10.86 19.18 4.75
N ASN A 51 -9.70 19.30 4.13
CA ASN A 51 -8.50 19.96 4.66
C ASN A 51 -8.01 19.38 6.01
N PRO A 52 -7.72 18.08 6.09
CA PRO A 52 -7.16 17.53 7.31
C PRO A 52 -5.76 18.10 7.55
N GLU A 53 -5.52 18.57 8.77
CA GLU A 53 -4.18 18.96 9.18
C GLU A 53 -3.33 17.71 9.40
N TRP A 54 -2.08 17.77 8.91
CA TRP A 54 -1.12 16.72 9.19
C TRP A 54 -0.82 16.64 10.67
N GLN A 55 -0.96 15.45 11.26
CA GLN A 55 -0.63 15.18 12.65
C GLN A 55 0.76 14.56 12.77
N ASN A 56 1.51 14.96 13.80
CA ASN A 56 2.80 14.33 14.09
C ASN A 56 2.60 12.84 14.43
N ARG A 57 3.26 11.98 13.67
CA ARG A 57 3.25 10.55 13.92
C ARG A 57 4.18 10.23 15.09
N LYS A 58 3.65 9.53 16.08
CA LYS A 58 4.42 8.99 17.19
C LYS A 58 4.00 7.56 17.47
N TYR A 59 4.94 6.77 17.96
CA TYR A 59 4.65 5.41 18.39
C TYR A 59 3.90 5.45 19.72
N PHE A 60 2.65 4.99 19.71
CA PHE A 60 1.76 4.86 20.87
C PHE A 60 1.28 6.16 21.53
N GLU A 61 1.77 7.33 21.13
CA GLU A 61 1.46 8.62 21.73
C GLU A 61 1.14 9.72 20.71
N GLY A 62 0.83 9.35 19.47
CA GLY A 62 0.54 10.32 18.42
C GLY A 62 -0.76 11.08 18.67
N THR A 63 -0.84 12.29 18.15
CA THR A 63 -2.08 13.07 18.13
C THR A 63 -2.98 12.61 16.99
N GLU A 64 -4.27 12.65 17.21
CA GLU A 64 -5.26 12.34 16.20
C GLU A 64 -5.98 13.59 15.71
N PHE A 65 -6.44 13.54 14.47
CA PHE A 65 -7.23 14.61 13.88
C PHE A 65 -8.60 14.70 14.57
N LYS A 66 -9.05 15.93 14.85
CA LYS A 66 -10.36 16.16 15.46
C LYS A 66 -11.40 16.38 14.38
N ARG A 67 -12.13 15.34 14.02
CA ARG A 67 -13.27 15.45 13.11
C ARG A 67 -14.45 16.14 13.78
N SER A 68 -15.23 16.89 12.99
CA SER A 68 -16.55 17.31 13.42
C SER A 68 -17.48 16.08 13.56
N ALA A 69 -18.57 16.21 14.33
CA ALA A 69 -19.54 15.14 14.47
C ALA A 69 -20.16 14.73 13.13
N GLU A 70 -20.36 15.67 12.23
CA GLU A 70 -20.84 15.42 10.86
C GLU A 70 -19.81 14.63 10.05
N SER A 71 -18.55 15.05 10.03
CA SER A 71 -17.47 14.36 9.32
C SER A 71 -17.26 12.93 9.84
N GLU A 72 -17.32 12.73 11.17
CA GLU A 72 -17.24 11.39 11.76
C GLU A 72 -18.44 10.51 11.34
N ALA A 73 -19.66 11.05 11.34
CA ALA A 73 -20.84 10.32 10.91
C ALA A 73 -20.76 9.91 9.44
N ILE A 74 -20.27 10.79 8.56
CA ILE A 74 -20.03 10.49 7.14
C ILE A 74 -18.99 9.37 7.02
N TYR A 75 -17.84 9.50 7.68
CA TYR A 75 -16.78 8.48 7.65
C TYR A 75 -17.31 7.10 8.04
N ARG A 76 -18.01 7.00 9.18
CA ARG A 76 -18.52 5.71 9.68
C ARG A 76 -19.54 5.09 8.73
N LYS A 77 -20.41 5.92 8.15
CA LYS A 77 -21.38 5.48 7.14
C LYS A 77 -20.68 4.93 5.91
N GLU A 78 -19.77 5.71 5.32
CA GLU A 78 -19.06 5.33 4.10
C GLU A 78 -18.18 4.10 4.31
N TRP A 79 -17.47 4.01 5.45
CA TRP A 79 -16.64 2.85 5.75
C TRP A 79 -17.48 1.57 5.87
N LYS A 80 -18.61 1.65 6.53
CA LYS A 80 -19.56 0.54 6.59
C LYS A 80 -20.06 0.14 5.20
N GLU A 81 -20.45 1.11 4.38
CA GLU A 81 -20.95 0.86 3.02
C GLU A 81 -19.87 0.25 2.10
N ILE A 82 -18.62 0.65 2.24
CA ILE A 82 -17.49 0.03 1.53
C ILE A 82 -17.34 -1.44 1.93
N ILE A 83 -17.33 -1.74 3.22
CA ILE A 83 -17.24 -3.12 3.71
C ILE A 83 -18.42 -3.95 3.19
N ASP A 84 -19.67 -3.46 3.32
CA ASP A 84 -20.86 -4.14 2.83
C ASP A 84 -20.78 -4.45 1.32
N CYS A 85 -20.35 -3.47 0.55
CA CYS A 85 -20.24 -3.57 -0.91
C CYS A 85 -19.16 -4.58 -1.37
N LEU A 86 -18.07 -4.68 -0.59
CA LEU A 86 -16.89 -5.47 -0.96
C LEU A 86 -16.78 -6.78 -0.17
N TYR A 87 -17.67 -7.04 0.77
CA TYR A 87 -17.63 -8.20 1.67
C TYR A 87 -17.51 -9.54 0.93
N SER A 88 -18.17 -9.69 -0.21
CA SER A 88 -18.21 -10.93 -0.99
C SER A 88 -16.96 -11.24 -1.80
N TYR A 89 -15.93 -10.36 -1.79
CA TYR A 89 -14.69 -10.59 -2.52
C TYR A 89 -13.63 -11.25 -1.65
N PRO A 90 -13.33 -12.55 -1.84
CA PRO A 90 -12.36 -13.28 -1.03
C PRO A 90 -10.91 -12.79 -1.21
N CYS A 91 -10.60 -12.08 -2.29
CA CYS A 91 -9.27 -11.48 -2.46
C CYS A 91 -8.92 -10.45 -1.39
N ILE A 92 -9.90 -9.79 -0.79
CA ILE A 92 -9.65 -8.81 0.28
C ILE A 92 -9.27 -9.57 1.55
N GLY A 93 -8.00 -9.46 1.92
CA GLY A 93 -7.45 -10.09 3.13
C GLY A 93 -7.38 -9.14 4.32
N THR A 94 -7.35 -7.83 4.06
CA THR A 94 -7.13 -6.82 5.10
C THR A 94 -7.92 -5.55 4.83
N TRP A 95 -8.56 -5.03 5.87
CA TRP A 95 -9.17 -3.71 5.91
C TRP A 95 -8.20 -2.71 6.51
N VAL A 96 -8.08 -1.53 5.89
CA VAL A 96 -7.16 -0.46 6.30
C VAL A 96 -7.95 0.84 6.52
N PRO A 97 -8.41 1.13 7.74
CA PRO A 97 -9.21 2.31 8.05
C PRO A 97 -8.51 3.65 7.77
N PHE A 98 -7.19 3.73 7.99
CA PHE A 98 -6.45 4.97 7.86
C PHE A 98 -5.13 4.80 7.11
N ASN A 99 -4.79 5.83 6.32
CA ASN A 99 -3.48 6.00 5.70
C ASN A 99 -2.72 7.12 6.38
N GLU A 100 -1.55 6.81 6.94
CA GLU A 100 -0.71 7.74 7.67
C GLU A 100 -1.52 8.48 8.76
N ALA A 101 -1.20 9.74 9.00
CA ALA A 101 -1.95 10.55 9.98
C ALA A 101 -3.01 11.46 9.34
N TRP A 102 -3.26 11.29 8.03
CA TRP A 102 -4.23 12.10 7.30
C TRP A 102 -5.68 11.76 7.69
N GLY A 103 -6.28 12.64 8.48
CA GLY A 103 -7.66 12.44 8.95
C GLY A 103 -7.83 11.27 9.92
N GLN A 104 -6.75 10.71 10.45
CA GLN A 104 -6.76 9.63 11.44
C GLN A 104 -7.41 10.10 12.75
N PHE A 105 -8.41 9.38 13.22
CA PHE A 105 -9.16 9.73 14.43
C PHE A 105 -9.70 8.48 15.12
N LYS A 106 -9.76 8.49 16.44
CA LYS A 106 -10.31 7.40 17.26
C LYS A 106 -9.86 6.01 16.79
N THR A 107 -8.59 5.88 16.43
CA THR A 107 -8.05 4.71 15.75
C THR A 107 -8.35 3.40 16.46
N PRO A 108 -8.16 3.26 17.80
CA PRO A 108 -8.50 2.01 18.47
C PRO A 108 -9.97 1.63 18.36
N GLU A 109 -10.88 2.61 18.50
CA GLU A 109 -12.32 2.40 18.40
C GLU A 109 -12.73 1.97 16.98
N ILE A 110 -12.20 2.65 15.95
CA ILE A 110 -12.49 2.33 14.55
C ILE A 110 -11.93 0.96 14.16
N ALA A 111 -10.70 0.64 14.58
CA ALA A 111 -10.10 -0.66 14.32
C ALA A 111 -10.88 -1.80 14.96
N GLU A 112 -11.27 -1.64 16.21
CA GLU A 112 -12.08 -2.63 16.94
C GLU A 112 -13.46 -2.79 16.29
N TRP A 113 -14.15 -1.70 15.96
CA TRP A 113 -15.41 -1.75 15.25
C TRP A 113 -15.27 -2.49 13.90
N THR A 114 -14.22 -2.19 13.13
CA THR A 114 -13.96 -2.85 11.85
C THR A 114 -13.77 -4.36 12.03
N LYS A 115 -13.01 -4.77 13.05
CA LYS A 115 -12.79 -6.19 13.38
C LYS A 115 -14.05 -6.91 13.81
N GLN A 116 -14.88 -6.26 14.59
CA GLN A 116 -16.17 -6.83 15.03
C GLN A 116 -17.17 -6.91 13.88
N TYR A 117 -17.16 -5.93 12.99
CA TYR A 117 -18.06 -5.87 11.84
C TYR A 117 -17.72 -6.93 10.78
N ASP A 118 -16.44 -7.14 10.51
CA ASP A 118 -15.94 -8.24 9.67
C ASP A 118 -14.81 -9.02 10.36
N PRO A 119 -15.14 -10.01 11.20
CA PRO A 119 -14.14 -10.79 11.91
C PRO A 119 -13.35 -11.75 11.01
N SER A 120 -13.78 -11.95 9.76
CA SER A 120 -13.16 -12.88 8.81
C SER A 120 -11.86 -12.34 8.20
N ARG A 121 -11.59 -11.04 8.32
CA ARG A 121 -10.43 -10.38 7.72
C ARG A 121 -9.53 -9.74 8.76
N LEU A 122 -8.28 -9.49 8.37
CA LEU A 122 -7.33 -8.75 9.19
C LEU A 122 -7.66 -7.25 9.16
N VAL A 123 -7.24 -6.55 10.21
CA VAL A 123 -7.33 -5.09 10.30
C VAL A 123 -5.93 -4.51 10.50
N ASN A 124 -5.52 -3.70 9.54
CA ASN A 124 -4.36 -2.82 9.63
C ASN A 124 -4.85 -1.44 10.07
N PRO A 125 -4.73 -1.06 11.34
CA PRO A 125 -5.49 0.05 11.92
C PRO A 125 -5.12 1.41 11.32
N ALA A 126 -3.84 1.61 10.97
CA ALA A 126 -3.36 2.82 10.32
C ALA A 126 -2.04 2.51 9.61
N SER A 127 -2.09 2.40 8.29
CA SER A 127 -0.89 2.15 7.50
C SER A 127 0.03 3.35 7.54
N GLY A 128 1.22 3.22 8.15
CA GLY A 128 2.20 4.30 8.31
C GLY A 128 1.76 5.51 9.13
N GLY A 129 0.68 5.41 9.88
CA GLY A 129 0.13 6.49 10.68
C GLY A 129 0.64 6.53 12.12
N ASN A 130 -0.16 7.07 13.01
CA ASN A 130 0.05 6.91 14.44
C ASN A 130 -0.23 5.47 14.85
N HIS A 131 0.69 4.88 15.59
CA HIS A 131 0.62 3.47 15.96
C HIS A 131 0.04 3.33 17.36
N TYR A 132 -1.12 2.70 17.44
CA TYR A 132 -1.76 2.31 18.70
C TYR A 132 -1.71 0.81 18.88
N THR A 133 -1.88 0.34 20.12
CA THR A 133 -1.92 -1.10 20.42
C THR A 133 -3.31 -1.66 20.08
N CYS A 134 -3.61 -1.77 18.79
CA CYS A 134 -4.87 -2.27 18.26
C CYS A 134 -4.67 -2.88 16.86
N GLY A 135 -5.67 -3.62 16.38
CA GLY A 135 -5.61 -4.30 15.09
C GLY A 135 -4.66 -5.49 15.05
N ASP A 136 -4.48 -6.04 13.86
CA ASP A 136 -3.71 -7.27 13.63
C ASP A 136 -2.29 -6.99 13.11
N MET A 137 -1.98 -5.74 12.74
CA MET A 137 -0.72 -5.35 12.11
C MET A 137 -0.11 -4.11 12.78
N LEU A 138 1.22 -4.08 12.82
CA LEU A 138 2.03 -2.88 13.02
C LEU A 138 2.66 -2.54 11.67
N ASP A 139 2.19 -1.45 11.08
CA ASP A 139 2.54 -1.06 9.72
C ASP A 139 3.31 0.26 9.69
N LEU A 140 4.54 0.21 9.25
CA LEU A 140 5.39 1.39 9.05
C LEU A 140 5.46 1.76 7.55
N HIS A 141 5.71 3.04 7.29
CA HIS A 141 6.14 3.54 5.98
C HIS A 141 7.58 3.99 6.07
N ASN A 142 8.43 3.55 5.15
CA ASN A 142 9.83 3.96 5.12
C ASN A 142 10.31 4.17 3.69
N TYR A 143 10.87 5.33 3.42
CA TYR A 143 11.39 5.70 2.11
C TYR A 143 12.85 6.18 2.17
N PRO A 144 13.64 5.87 1.13
CA PRO A 144 13.27 5.06 -0.05
C PRO A 144 13.39 3.56 0.19
N GLY A 145 14.34 3.09 0.98
CA GLY A 145 14.57 1.67 1.20
C GLY A 145 13.68 1.06 2.28
N PRO A 146 13.46 -0.26 2.24
CA PRO A 146 12.76 -0.95 3.30
C PRO A 146 13.58 -0.95 4.58
N GLU A 147 13.00 -0.47 5.66
CA GLU A 147 13.59 -0.51 7.00
C GLU A 147 12.49 -0.72 8.02
N MET A 148 12.80 -1.49 9.05
CA MET A 148 11.88 -1.77 10.14
C MET A 148 12.62 -1.57 11.47
N TYR A 149 12.23 -0.55 12.19
CA TYR A 149 12.85 -0.14 13.45
C TYR A 149 11.94 -0.32 14.65
N LEU A 150 10.73 -0.84 14.45
CA LEU A 150 9.79 -1.16 15.49
C LEU A 150 9.13 -2.50 15.18
N TYR A 151 9.11 -3.41 16.14
CA TYR A 151 8.48 -4.72 16.05
C TYR A 151 7.49 -4.90 17.19
N ASP A 152 6.40 -5.60 16.91
CA ASP A 152 5.40 -5.96 17.90
C ASP A 152 5.38 -7.50 18.06
N ALA A 153 5.40 -7.97 19.30
CA ALA A 153 5.42 -9.41 19.56
C ALA A 153 4.08 -10.11 19.33
N GLN A 154 2.99 -9.34 19.22
CA GLN A 154 1.62 -9.87 19.13
C GLN A 154 0.97 -9.62 17.77
N ARG A 155 1.53 -8.73 16.96
CA ARG A 155 0.98 -8.33 15.66
C ARG A 155 1.96 -8.60 14.53
N ALA A 156 1.41 -8.81 13.33
CA ALA A 156 2.25 -8.91 12.14
C ALA A 156 2.98 -7.57 11.89
N THR A 157 4.29 -7.62 11.69
CA THR A 157 5.11 -6.46 11.39
C THR A 157 5.24 -6.31 9.88
N VAL A 158 4.82 -5.15 9.35
CA VAL A 158 4.70 -4.94 7.91
C VAL A 158 5.16 -3.53 7.49
N LEU A 159 5.50 -3.37 6.22
CA LEU A 159 5.68 -2.07 5.56
C LEU A 159 4.57 -1.87 4.53
N GLY A 160 3.60 -1.02 4.86
CA GLY A 160 2.52 -0.64 3.94
C GLY A 160 2.97 0.19 2.76
N GLU A 161 4.15 0.84 2.88
CA GLU A 161 4.80 1.56 1.80
C GLU A 161 6.32 1.58 1.96
N TYR A 162 7.03 1.33 0.85
CA TYR A 162 8.47 1.53 0.70
C TYR A 162 8.83 1.69 -0.79
N GLY A 163 10.02 2.14 -1.10
CA GLY A 163 10.54 2.19 -2.46
C GLY A 163 10.60 3.61 -3.02
N GLY A 164 9.62 3.97 -3.85
CA GLY A 164 9.60 5.32 -4.41
C GLY A 164 10.74 5.58 -5.38
N ILE A 165 11.21 4.56 -6.13
CA ILE A 165 12.30 4.64 -7.10
C ILE A 165 11.82 5.39 -8.33
N GLY A 166 12.21 6.66 -8.46
CA GLY A 166 11.87 7.54 -9.56
C GLY A 166 12.75 7.34 -10.79
N LEU A 167 12.12 7.28 -11.95
CA LEU A 167 12.77 7.31 -13.27
C LEU A 167 11.92 8.13 -14.23
N VAL A 168 12.45 9.24 -14.71
CA VAL A 168 11.78 10.15 -15.65
C VAL A 168 11.94 9.62 -17.07
N LEU A 169 10.83 9.40 -17.76
CA LEU A 169 10.77 9.12 -19.20
C LEU A 169 10.03 10.26 -19.88
N LYS A 170 10.76 11.18 -20.50
CA LYS A 170 10.24 12.48 -20.98
C LYS A 170 9.00 12.41 -21.89
N GLU A 171 8.88 11.36 -22.71
CA GLU A 171 7.75 11.17 -23.62
C GLU A 171 6.50 10.59 -22.92
N HIS A 172 6.62 10.23 -21.64
CA HIS A 172 5.61 9.56 -20.85
C HIS A 172 5.40 10.23 -19.48
N LEU A 173 5.37 11.57 -19.45
CA LEU A 173 5.09 12.36 -18.25
C LEU A 173 3.69 12.93 -18.30
N TRP A 174 3.00 12.90 -17.15
CA TRP A 174 1.73 13.61 -16.96
C TRP A 174 1.94 15.12 -17.02
N GLU A 175 2.99 15.62 -16.34
CA GLU A 175 3.40 17.02 -16.32
C GLU A 175 4.89 17.11 -16.72
N PRO A 176 5.21 17.70 -17.88
CA PRO A 176 6.57 17.74 -18.38
C PRO A 176 7.56 18.57 -17.55
N ASN A 177 7.05 19.58 -16.84
CA ASN A 177 7.88 20.58 -16.17
C ASN A 177 8.04 20.33 -14.67
N ARG A 178 7.28 19.41 -14.09
CA ARG A 178 7.31 19.11 -12.66
C ARG A 178 7.10 17.64 -12.39
N ASN A 179 8.06 17.04 -11.72
CA ASN A 179 7.97 15.65 -11.28
C ASN A 179 8.81 15.44 -10.02
N TRP A 180 8.55 14.37 -9.32
CA TRP A 180 9.31 13.97 -8.14
C TRP A 180 9.26 12.45 -7.91
N GLY A 181 10.20 11.97 -7.10
CA GLY A 181 10.25 10.63 -6.55
C GLY A 181 11.11 10.66 -5.29
N TYR A 182 10.98 9.69 -4.40
CA TYR A 182 11.74 9.66 -3.14
C TYR A 182 13.25 9.51 -3.37
N VAL A 183 13.63 8.74 -4.39
CA VAL A 183 14.97 8.66 -4.94
C VAL A 183 14.85 8.62 -6.46
N GLN A 184 15.77 9.25 -7.18
CA GLN A 184 15.69 9.33 -8.64
C GLN A 184 16.94 8.77 -9.31
N PHE A 185 16.73 8.06 -10.40
CA PHE A 185 17.76 7.48 -11.26
C PHE A 185 17.61 7.97 -12.69
N SER A 186 18.69 7.84 -13.46
CA SER A 186 18.75 8.31 -14.84
C SER A 186 18.49 7.20 -15.86
N THR A 187 18.67 5.94 -15.46
CA THR A 187 18.54 4.78 -16.34
C THR A 187 17.71 3.67 -15.71
N SER A 188 17.04 2.88 -16.57
CA SER A 188 16.31 1.67 -16.17
C SER A 188 17.22 0.68 -15.42
N LYS A 189 18.48 0.59 -15.81
CA LYS A 189 19.45 -0.30 -15.16
C LYS A 189 19.69 0.13 -13.70
N GLU A 190 20.01 1.40 -13.46
CA GLU A 190 20.22 1.92 -12.10
C GLU A 190 19.01 1.74 -11.22
N ALA A 191 17.81 2.08 -11.72
CA ALA A 191 16.56 1.90 -11.00
C ALA A 191 16.30 0.42 -10.68
N THR A 192 16.58 -0.49 -11.62
CA THR A 192 16.47 -1.94 -11.41
C THR A 192 17.48 -2.42 -10.37
N ASP A 193 18.73 -2.00 -10.43
CA ASP A 193 19.77 -2.41 -9.48
C ASP A 193 19.40 -1.97 -8.04
N GLU A 194 18.84 -0.76 -7.85
CA GLU A 194 18.35 -0.31 -6.55
C GLU A 194 17.15 -1.14 -6.07
N TYR A 195 16.21 -1.47 -6.97
CA TYR A 195 15.10 -2.35 -6.63
C TYR A 195 15.58 -3.72 -6.11
N LEU A 196 16.56 -4.32 -6.78
CA LEU A 196 17.14 -5.61 -6.39
C LEU A 196 17.86 -5.54 -5.02
N LYS A 197 18.50 -4.43 -4.73
CA LYS A 197 19.08 -4.16 -3.41
C LYS A 197 17.98 -4.15 -2.34
N TYR A 198 16.85 -3.47 -2.58
CA TYR A 198 15.70 -3.48 -1.65
C TYR A 198 15.12 -4.88 -1.48
N ALA A 199 15.01 -5.65 -2.55
CA ALA A 199 14.55 -7.04 -2.48
C ALA A 199 15.44 -7.91 -1.56
N ASN A 200 16.76 -7.73 -1.61
CA ASN A 200 17.68 -8.42 -0.71
C ASN A 200 17.52 -7.96 0.75
N MET A 201 17.34 -6.66 0.98
CA MET A 201 17.07 -6.14 2.33
C MET A 201 15.78 -6.74 2.92
N LEU A 202 14.72 -6.92 2.10
CA LEU A 202 13.48 -7.57 2.53
C LEU A 202 13.71 -9.03 2.92
N LYS A 203 14.53 -9.79 2.20
CA LYS A 203 14.86 -11.18 2.57
C LYS A 203 15.52 -11.24 3.97
N ASP A 204 16.43 -10.32 4.26
CA ASP A 204 17.07 -10.24 5.58
C ASP A 204 16.07 -9.85 6.69
N MET A 205 15.08 -9.03 6.38
CA MET A 205 14.01 -8.67 7.31
C MET A 205 13.06 -9.84 7.55
N ILE A 206 12.68 -10.58 6.53
CA ILE A 206 11.82 -11.77 6.61
C ILE A 206 12.47 -12.83 7.52
N ALA A 207 13.77 -13.05 7.42
CA ALA A 207 14.50 -13.96 8.28
C ALA A 207 14.43 -13.57 9.78
N ARG A 208 14.05 -12.32 10.08
CA ARG A 208 13.86 -11.79 11.44
C ARG A 208 12.39 -11.66 11.86
N GLY A 209 11.44 -12.24 11.09
CA GLY A 209 10.02 -12.26 11.43
C GLY A 209 9.18 -11.16 10.77
N PHE A 210 9.69 -10.48 9.77
CA PHE A 210 8.94 -9.51 8.99
C PHE A 210 7.94 -10.21 8.05
N SER A 211 6.72 -9.68 7.92
CA SER A 211 5.59 -10.45 7.34
C SER A 211 5.14 -9.98 5.95
N ALA A 212 5.17 -8.69 5.65
CA ALA A 212 4.71 -8.17 4.36
C ALA A 212 5.30 -6.80 4.02
N ALA A 213 5.45 -6.53 2.73
CA ALA A 213 5.90 -5.23 2.22
C ALA A 213 5.14 -4.85 0.95
N VAL A 214 4.77 -3.58 0.84
CA VAL A 214 4.11 -3.00 -0.33
C VAL A 214 5.03 -2.00 -1.00
N TYR A 215 5.44 -2.31 -2.23
CA TYR A 215 6.26 -1.39 -3.03
C TYR A 215 5.43 -0.21 -3.57
N THR A 216 5.93 0.98 -3.43
CA THR A 216 5.35 2.20 -3.98
C THR A 216 6.12 2.60 -5.25
N GLN A 217 5.52 2.47 -6.46
CA GLN A 217 4.15 2.06 -6.74
C GLN A 217 4.05 1.36 -8.12
N THR A 218 2.85 0.92 -8.49
CA THR A 218 2.66 0.15 -9.73
C THR A 218 2.80 1.02 -10.99
N THR A 219 2.23 2.22 -10.99
CA THR A 219 2.30 3.18 -12.11
C THR A 219 2.66 4.55 -11.58
N ASP A 220 3.29 5.38 -12.41
CA ASP A 220 3.38 6.80 -12.10
C ASP A 220 1.97 7.38 -11.89
N VAL A 221 1.86 8.35 -10.97
CA VAL A 221 0.61 9.04 -10.65
C VAL A 221 0.85 10.54 -10.70
N GLU A 222 0.23 11.20 -11.69
CA GLU A 222 0.41 12.64 -11.91
C GLU A 222 1.90 13.02 -12.01
N ILE A 223 2.39 13.84 -11.08
CA ILE A 223 3.79 14.30 -11.04
C ILE A 223 4.73 13.35 -10.31
N GLU A 224 4.21 12.30 -9.69
CA GLU A 224 5.00 11.29 -8.98
C GLU A 224 5.47 10.20 -9.94
N VAL A 225 6.79 10.16 -10.18
CA VAL A 225 7.41 9.33 -11.23
C VAL A 225 8.15 8.12 -10.69
N ASN A 226 7.62 7.48 -9.68
CA ASN A 226 8.20 6.31 -9.02
C ASN A 226 7.44 4.98 -9.26
N GLY A 227 6.59 4.97 -10.30
CA GLY A 227 5.92 3.74 -10.72
C GLY A 227 6.86 2.75 -11.40
N LEU A 228 6.51 1.46 -11.35
CA LEU A 228 7.14 0.42 -12.17
C LEU A 228 6.80 0.59 -13.66
N MET A 229 5.69 1.25 -13.95
CA MET A 229 5.22 1.63 -15.28
C MET A 229 4.95 3.13 -15.35
N THR A 230 4.99 3.67 -16.56
CA THR A 230 4.56 5.05 -16.82
C THR A 230 3.07 5.24 -16.54
N TYR A 231 2.61 6.50 -16.31
CA TYR A 231 1.22 6.81 -15.98
C TYR A 231 0.23 6.31 -17.05
N ASP A 232 0.64 6.34 -18.32
CA ASP A 232 -0.14 5.84 -19.47
C ASP A 232 -0.04 4.30 -19.65
N ARG A 233 0.75 3.63 -18.80
CA ARG A 233 0.99 2.18 -18.77
C ARG A 233 1.60 1.60 -20.06
N LYS A 234 2.23 2.45 -20.88
CA LYS A 234 2.84 2.02 -22.14
C LYS A 234 4.24 1.45 -21.95
N VAL A 235 4.98 1.96 -20.98
CA VAL A 235 6.38 1.58 -20.76
C VAL A 235 6.56 0.97 -19.36
N ILE A 236 7.19 -0.19 -19.30
CA ILE A 236 7.74 -0.77 -18.07
C ILE A 236 9.12 -0.16 -17.85
N LYS A 237 9.31 0.47 -16.70
CA LYS A 237 10.49 1.31 -16.43
C LYS A 237 11.70 0.52 -15.95
N LEU A 238 11.47 -0.64 -15.30
CA LEU A 238 12.50 -1.52 -14.76
C LEU A 238 12.54 -2.85 -15.53
N ASP A 239 13.60 -3.65 -15.33
CA ASP A 239 13.72 -4.98 -15.93
C ASP A 239 12.68 -5.95 -15.33
N GLU A 240 11.65 -6.25 -16.10
CA GLU A 240 10.50 -7.08 -15.69
C GLU A 240 10.94 -8.49 -15.24
N GLN A 241 11.91 -9.10 -15.92
CA GLN A 241 12.33 -10.45 -15.59
C GLN A 241 13.09 -10.50 -14.27
N LYS A 242 13.94 -9.51 -14.01
CA LYS A 242 14.67 -9.39 -12.75
C LYS A 242 13.73 -9.10 -11.58
N LEU A 243 12.74 -8.22 -11.78
CA LEU A 243 11.71 -7.96 -10.78
C LEU A 243 10.94 -9.23 -10.44
N LYS A 244 10.44 -9.93 -11.46
CA LYS A 244 9.70 -11.18 -11.28
C LYS A 244 10.49 -12.19 -10.45
N ARG A 245 11.76 -12.41 -10.83
CA ARG A 245 12.64 -13.34 -10.10
C ARG A 245 12.81 -12.92 -8.64
N ALA A 246 13.17 -11.67 -8.39
CA ALA A 246 13.41 -11.16 -7.04
C ALA A 246 12.16 -11.27 -6.15
N ASN A 247 10.98 -10.89 -6.66
CA ASN A 247 9.73 -10.98 -5.93
C ASN A 247 9.27 -12.42 -5.68
N THR A 248 9.47 -13.31 -6.65
CA THR A 248 9.20 -14.74 -6.46
C THR A 248 10.10 -15.32 -5.36
N GLU A 249 11.39 -15.00 -5.36
CA GLU A 249 12.33 -15.43 -4.32
C GLU A 249 11.95 -14.90 -2.92
N ILE A 250 11.43 -13.66 -2.83
CA ILE A 250 10.89 -13.12 -1.57
C ILE A 250 9.69 -13.93 -1.10
N CYS A 251 8.71 -14.18 -1.97
CA CYS A 251 7.50 -14.94 -1.63
C CYS A 251 7.79 -16.40 -1.25
N GLU A 252 8.92 -16.94 -1.66
CA GLU A 252 9.34 -18.32 -1.40
C GLU A 252 10.38 -18.46 -0.28
N SER A 253 10.84 -17.36 0.29
CA SER A 253 11.97 -17.34 1.24
C SER A 253 11.71 -18.12 2.55
N LEU A 254 10.45 -18.43 2.88
CA LEU A 254 10.06 -19.21 4.06
C LEU A 254 9.59 -20.64 3.72
N LYS A 255 9.70 -21.06 2.47
CA LYS A 255 9.40 -22.44 2.04
C LYS A 255 10.66 -23.35 2.12
#